data_f7ee5ab2b6b13b1ff23a77d58f6b5fa2
#
_entry.id   f7ee5ab2b6b13b1ff23a77d58f6b5fa2
#
_cell.length_a   1.000
_cell.length_b   1.000
_cell.length_c   1.000
_cell.angle_alpha   90.00
_cell.angle_beta   90.00
_cell.angle_gamma   90.00
#
_symmetry.space_group_name_H-M   'P 1'
#
loop_
_entity.id
_entity.type
_entity.pdbx_description
1 polymer ?
#
loop_
_entity_poly.entity_id
_entity_poly.type
_entity_poly.pdbx_seq_one_letter_code
_entity_poly.pdbx_strand_id
1 'polypeptide(L)'
;MKKKPENLLLASKAKNAAVKLADFGLAIEIDGDQQSWFGFAGTPGYLSPEVLRKDPYGKPVDVWACGVILYILLVGYPPFWDEDQHRLYAQIKSGAYDFPSPEWDTVTPDAKSLITQMMTINPSKRITAAEALRHPWICQREKVAASVHRQETVDCLKKFNARRKLKGAILTAMISTRNFSSGKTLLGKKIEGIKESTESTVTIEDEETKSLQI
;
A
#
# COMPACT_ATOMS: atom_id res chain seq x y z
N MET A 1 5.76 3.58 8.74
CA MET A 1 5.87 2.17 8.25
C MET A 1 5.31 2.06 6.83
N LYS A 2 5.97 1.29 5.90
CA LYS A 2 5.43 1.07 4.54
C LYS A 2 4.24 0.10 4.62
N LYS A 3 3.02 0.59 4.71
CA LYS A 3 1.81 -0.25 4.61
C LYS A 3 1.41 -0.37 3.14
N LYS A 4 1.55 -1.58 2.59
CA LYS A 4 1.13 -1.96 1.25
C LYS A 4 0.69 -3.43 1.29
N PRO A 5 -0.18 -3.90 0.36
CA PRO A 5 -0.71 -5.27 0.40
C PRO A 5 0.37 -6.37 0.46
N GLU A 6 1.54 -6.15 -0.13
CA GLU A 6 2.66 -7.10 -0.13
C GLU A 6 3.26 -7.33 1.25
N ASN A 7 3.11 -6.37 2.14
CA ASN A 7 3.59 -6.46 3.52
C ASN A 7 2.57 -7.10 4.46
N LEU A 8 1.43 -7.54 3.93
CA LEU A 8 0.40 -8.29 4.65
C LEU A 8 0.52 -9.76 4.25
N LEU A 9 1.17 -10.54 5.09
CA LEU A 9 1.46 -11.95 4.83
C LEU A 9 0.44 -12.83 5.54
N LEU A 10 -0.12 -13.82 4.83
CA LEU A 10 -0.91 -14.86 5.47
C LEU A 10 0.02 -15.86 6.16
N ALA A 11 -0.29 -16.23 7.39
CA ALA A 11 0.48 -17.22 8.14
C ALA A 11 0.42 -18.63 7.51
N SER A 12 -0.62 -18.92 6.72
CA SER A 12 -0.80 -20.17 5.99
C SER A 12 -1.79 -19.99 4.84
N LYS A 13 -1.97 -21.01 4.02
CA LYS A 13 -3.00 -21.07 2.96
C LYS A 13 -4.39 -21.48 3.49
N ALA A 14 -4.52 -21.74 4.80
CA ALA A 14 -5.77 -22.16 5.39
C ALA A 14 -6.80 -21.02 5.41
N LYS A 15 -8.08 -21.40 5.34
CA LYS A 15 -9.19 -20.45 5.55
C LYS A 15 -9.07 -19.87 6.96
N ASN A 16 -9.21 -18.56 7.08
CA ASN A 16 -9.04 -17.80 8.33
C ASN A 16 -7.59 -17.76 8.88
N ALA A 17 -6.58 -17.97 8.04
CA ALA A 17 -5.19 -17.77 8.42
C ALA A 17 -4.96 -16.37 8.99
N ALA A 18 -4.15 -16.27 10.05
CA ALA A 18 -3.76 -14.98 10.61
C ALA A 18 -2.97 -14.16 9.61
N VAL A 19 -3.17 -12.84 9.63
CA VAL A 19 -2.38 -11.89 8.84
C VAL A 19 -1.23 -11.37 9.68
N LYS A 20 -0.02 -11.45 9.14
CA LYS A 20 1.20 -10.90 9.74
C LYS A 20 1.66 -9.69 8.94
N LEU A 21 2.08 -8.66 9.63
CA LEU A 21 2.67 -7.47 9.03
C LEU A 21 4.18 -7.66 8.91
N ALA A 22 4.72 -7.40 7.72
CA ALA A 22 6.15 -7.46 7.41
C ALA A 22 6.70 -6.07 7.04
N ASP A 23 8.02 -5.97 6.92
CA ASP A 23 8.74 -4.76 6.51
C ASP A 23 8.59 -3.58 7.49
N PHE A 24 9.36 -3.63 8.57
CA PHE A 24 9.43 -2.56 9.57
C PHE A 24 10.57 -1.55 9.29
N GLY A 25 11.23 -1.61 8.13
CA GLY A 25 12.39 -0.77 7.80
C GLY A 25 12.14 0.72 7.81
N LEU A 26 10.88 1.15 7.70
CA LEU A 26 10.48 2.55 7.85
C LEU A 26 9.56 2.77 9.07
N ALA A 27 9.54 1.83 10.02
CA ALA A 27 8.82 2.03 11.27
C ALA A 27 9.59 3.00 12.14
N ILE A 28 8.85 3.88 12.81
CA ILE A 28 9.36 4.84 13.78
C ILE A 28 8.55 4.72 15.06
N GLU A 29 9.20 4.96 16.18
CA GLU A 29 8.54 5.09 17.46
C GLU A 29 8.05 6.52 17.62
N ILE A 30 6.84 6.67 18.14
CA ILE A 30 6.20 7.97 18.41
C ILE A 30 5.71 7.94 19.84
N ASP A 31 6.21 8.85 20.67
CA ASP A 31 5.74 9.03 22.02
C ASP A 31 4.41 9.80 22.02
N GLY A 32 3.38 9.18 22.61
CA GLY A 32 2.05 9.76 22.69
C GLY A 32 1.34 9.89 21.34
N ASP A 33 0.52 10.95 21.22
CA ASP A 33 -0.30 11.21 20.03
C ASP A 33 0.17 12.43 19.22
N GLN A 34 1.36 12.95 19.54
CA GLN A 34 1.88 14.13 18.85
C GLN A 34 2.35 13.76 17.43
N GLN A 35 2.01 14.59 16.48
CA GLN A 35 2.56 14.55 15.13
C GLN A 35 3.93 15.22 15.15
N SER A 36 5.00 14.44 15.23
CA SER A 36 6.35 14.96 15.43
C SER A 36 7.36 14.52 14.37
N TRP A 37 6.93 13.69 13.43
CA TRP A 37 7.84 13.19 12.40
C TRP A 37 7.76 14.02 11.12
N PHE A 38 8.93 14.26 10.54
CA PHE A 38 9.12 14.93 9.26
C PHE A 38 9.92 14.01 8.35
N GLY A 39 9.46 13.79 7.15
CA GLY A 39 10.19 13.01 6.17
C GLY A 39 9.30 12.57 5.01
N PHE A 40 9.92 12.25 3.90
CA PHE A 40 9.22 11.78 2.72
C PHE A 40 9.67 10.36 2.43
N ALA A 41 8.92 9.38 2.94
CA ALA A 41 9.23 7.97 2.76
C ALA A 41 7.95 7.14 2.60
N GLY A 42 7.92 6.28 1.59
CA GLY A 42 6.80 5.39 1.33
C GLY A 42 6.57 5.13 -0.16
N THR A 43 5.63 4.25 -0.46
CA THR A 43 5.20 3.97 -1.83
C THR A 43 4.16 5.02 -2.26
N PRO A 44 4.32 5.70 -3.41
CA PRO A 44 3.51 6.85 -3.82
C PRO A 44 2.00 6.73 -3.60
N GLY A 45 1.36 5.68 -4.11
CA GLY A 45 -0.10 5.51 -4.04
C GLY A 45 -0.68 5.26 -2.63
N TYR A 46 0.17 5.07 -1.61
CA TYR A 46 -0.25 4.84 -0.22
C TYR A 46 0.09 6.00 0.72
N LEU A 47 0.78 7.03 0.20
CA LEU A 47 1.15 8.21 0.98
C LEU A 47 -0.10 9.02 1.32
N SER A 48 -0.14 9.54 2.55
CA SER A 48 -1.22 10.41 2.99
C SER A 48 -1.01 11.86 2.54
N PRO A 49 -2.08 12.67 2.49
CA PRO A 49 -1.99 14.08 2.09
C PRO A 49 -0.97 14.89 2.88
N GLU A 50 -0.91 14.70 4.20
CA GLU A 50 0.02 15.41 5.10
C GLU A 50 1.49 15.07 4.78
N VAL A 51 1.81 13.81 4.47
CA VAL A 51 3.16 13.42 4.04
C VAL A 51 3.52 14.10 2.71
N LEU A 52 2.57 14.14 1.76
CA LEU A 52 2.78 14.79 0.46
C LEU A 52 2.90 16.31 0.54
N ARG A 53 2.33 16.93 1.59
CA ARG A 53 2.47 18.37 1.90
C ARG A 53 3.73 18.67 2.68
N LYS A 54 4.43 17.65 3.17
CA LYS A 54 5.57 17.76 4.09
C LYS A 54 5.18 18.37 5.44
N ASP A 55 3.93 18.16 5.85
CA ASP A 55 3.44 18.52 7.18
C ASP A 55 3.98 17.53 8.22
N PRO A 56 4.04 17.92 9.50
CA PRO A 56 4.31 16.96 10.59
C PRO A 56 3.26 15.84 10.58
N TYR A 57 3.69 14.60 10.78
CA TYR A 57 2.77 13.47 10.76
C TYR A 57 3.04 12.45 11.87
N GLY A 58 2.09 11.56 12.10
CA GLY A 58 2.13 10.54 13.14
C GLY A 58 1.26 9.34 12.80
N LYS A 59 0.64 8.74 13.81
CA LYS A 59 -0.22 7.53 13.69
C LYS A 59 -1.31 7.62 12.59
N PRO A 60 -1.96 8.77 12.31
CA PRO A 60 -3.01 8.84 11.30
C PRO A 60 -2.57 8.46 9.87
N VAL A 61 -1.29 8.59 9.51
CA VAL A 61 -0.80 8.19 8.18
C VAL A 61 -0.98 6.70 7.92
N ASP A 62 -0.89 5.90 8.99
CA ASP A 62 -1.07 4.47 8.90
C ASP A 62 -2.54 4.08 8.69
N VAL A 63 -3.47 4.84 9.26
CA VAL A 63 -4.91 4.65 9.05
C VAL A 63 -5.30 4.99 7.61
N TRP A 64 -4.75 6.08 7.06
CA TRP A 64 -4.91 6.41 5.63
C TRP A 64 -4.47 5.26 4.73
N ALA A 65 -3.25 4.74 4.95
CA ALA A 65 -2.74 3.62 4.16
C ALA A 65 -3.60 2.34 4.29
N CYS A 66 -4.17 2.08 5.48
CA CYS A 66 -5.14 1.01 5.68
C CYS A 66 -6.42 1.24 4.85
N GLY A 67 -6.92 2.47 4.75
CA GLY A 67 -8.06 2.82 3.90
C GLY A 67 -7.79 2.54 2.42
N VAL A 68 -6.62 2.94 1.91
CA VAL A 68 -6.18 2.64 0.55
C VAL A 68 -6.12 1.13 0.30
N ILE A 69 -5.53 0.38 1.24
CA ILE A 69 -5.44 -1.09 1.15
C ILE A 69 -6.83 -1.71 1.15
N LEU A 70 -7.72 -1.27 2.04
CA LEU A 70 -9.09 -1.78 2.12
C LEU A 70 -9.84 -1.55 0.81
N TYR A 71 -9.73 -0.35 0.22
CA TYR A 71 -10.29 -0.04 -1.09
C TYR A 71 -9.80 -1.05 -2.15
N ILE A 72 -8.49 -1.27 -2.25
CA ILE A 72 -7.89 -2.21 -3.20
C ILE A 72 -8.39 -3.66 -2.96
N LEU A 73 -8.49 -4.08 -1.69
CA LEU A 73 -8.93 -5.44 -1.36
C LEU A 73 -10.40 -5.70 -1.71
N LEU A 74 -11.24 -4.66 -1.74
CA LEU A 74 -12.66 -4.81 -2.06
C LEU A 74 -12.94 -4.85 -3.56
N VAL A 75 -12.20 -4.10 -4.38
CA VAL A 75 -12.49 -3.95 -5.81
C VAL A 75 -11.34 -4.30 -6.74
N GLY A 76 -10.11 -4.45 -6.22
CA GLY A 76 -8.96 -4.93 -6.98
C GLY A 76 -8.16 -3.86 -7.72
N TYR A 77 -8.45 -2.58 -7.52
CA TYR A 77 -7.69 -1.45 -8.08
C TYR A 77 -7.55 -0.33 -7.03
N PRO A 78 -6.54 0.57 -7.18
CA PRO A 78 -6.30 1.61 -6.19
C PRO A 78 -7.29 2.79 -6.34
N PRO A 79 -7.59 3.52 -5.25
CA PRO A 79 -8.46 4.70 -5.28
C PRO A 79 -7.82 5.89 -6.02
N PHE A 80 -6.50 5.96 -6.05
CA PHE A 80 -5.73 7.01 -6.72
C PHE A 80 -4.80 6.36 -7.72
N TRP A 81 -4.86 6.82 -8.97
CA TRP A 81 -4.04 6.28 -10.04
C TRP A 81 -3.76 7.32 -11.12
N ASP A 82 -2.50 7.51 -11.45
CA ASP A 82 -2.07 8.25 -12.62
C ASP A 82 -0.69 7.74 -13.06
N GLU A 83 -0.34 7.86 -14.34
CA GLU A 83 1.00 7.57 -14.84
C GLU A 83 1.97 8.68 -14.46
N ASP A 84 1.49 9.92 -14.40
CA ASP A 84 2.23 11.08 -13.92
C ASP A 84 2.15 11.16 -12.39
N GLN A 85 3.30 11.15 -11.75
CA GLN A 85 3.40 11.19 -10.30
C GLN A 85 2.87 12.49 -9.70
N HIS A 86 2.99 13.63 -10.42
CA HIS A 86 2.47 14.91 -9.94
C HIS A 86 0.95 14.92 -9.92
N ARG A 87 0.31 14.33 -10.94
CA ARG A 87 -1.14 14.18 -11.01
C ARG A 87 -1.64 13.23 -9.92
N LEU A 88 -0.96 12.10 -9.72
CA LEU A 88 -1.26 11.18 -8.63
C LEU A 88 -1.21 11.90 -7.27
N TYR A 89 -0.19 12.69 -7.03
CA TYR A 89 -0.07 13.45 -5.78
C TYR A 89 -1.14 14.55 -5.65
N ALA A 90 -1.55 15.17 -6.73
CA ALA A 90 -2.66 16.12 -6.74
C ALA A 90 -3.98 15.45 -6.36
N GLN A 91 -4.29 14.27 -6.94
CA GLN A 91 -5.47 13.47 -6.58
C GLN A 91 -5.47 13.11 -5.08
N ILE A 92 -4.35 12.62 -4.55
CA ILE A 92 -4.24 12.25 -3.14
C ILE A 92 -4.45 13.48 -2.23
N LYS A 93 -3.80 14.61 -2.54
CA LYS A 93 -3.91 15.84 -1.74
C LYS A 93 -5.32 16.42 -1.71
N SER A 94 -6.06 16.27 -2.79
CA SER A 94 -7.45 16.70 -2.91
C SER A 94 -8.44 15.66 -2.38
N GLY A 95 -8.00 14.41 -2.16
CA GLY A 95 -8.89 13.31 -1.80
C GLY A 95 -9.87 12.96 -2.92
N ALA A 96 -9.46 13.15 -4.18
CA ALA A 96 -10.30 12.92 -5.36
C ALA A 96 -10.34 11.42 -5.70
N TYR A 97 -11.21 10.68 -5.04
CA TYR A 97 -11.58 9.30 -5.33
C TYR A 97 -13.10 9.15 -5.24
N ASP A 98 -13.64 8.12 -5.85
CA ASP A 98 -15.05 7.79 -5.87
C ASP A 98 -15.30 6.28 -5.66
N PHE A 99 -16.56 5.88 -5.74
CA PHE A 99 -17.01 4.49 -5.65
C PHE A 99 -17.82 4.16 -6.90
N PRO A 100 -17.17 3.95 -8.06
CA PRO A 100 -17.87 3.85 -9.34
C PRO A 100 -18.65 2.53 -9.47
N SER A 101 -19.78 2.61 -10.17
CA SER A 101 -20.51 1.44 -10.65
C SER A 101 -19.77 0.81 -11.85
N PRO A 102 -19.89 -0.50 -12.07
CA PRO A 102 -20.68 -1.46 -11.28
C PRO A 102 -19.93 -2.08 -10.09
N GLU A 103 -18.60 -1.89 -9.96
CA GLU A 103 -17.75 -2.63 -9.02
C GLU A 103 -18.14 -2.36 -7.55
N TRP A 104 -18.58 -1.13 -7.28
CA TRP A 104 -18.96 -0.70 -5.94
C TRP A 104 -20.43 -0.93 -5.59
N ASP A 105 -21.27 -1.38 -6.51
CA ASP A 105 -22.70 -1.59 -6.26
C ASP A 105 -22.95 -2.71 -5.27
N THR A 106 -22.10 -3.73 -5.24
CA THR A 106 -22.17 -4.86 -4.32
C THR A 106 -21.46 -4.64 -2.98
N VAL A 107 -20.78 -3.49 -2.83
CA VAL A 107 -20.07 -3.14 -1.59
C VAL A 107 -21.02 -2.40 -0.65
N THR A 108 -21.08 -2.87 0.61
CA THR A 108 -22.00 -2.30 1.59
C THR A 108 -21.72 -0.83 1.90
N PRO A 109 -22.75 -0.03 2.24
CA PRO A 109 -22.57 1.36 2.68
C PRO A 109 -21.62 1.49 3.86
N ASP A 110 -21.64 0.54 4.81
CA ASP A 110 -20.73 0.54 5.95
C ASP A 110 -19.27 0.40 5.55
N ALA A 111 -18.96 -0.44 4.54
CA ALA A 111 -17.61 -0.54 4.02
C ALA A 111 -17.14 0.78 3.39
N LYS A 112 -18.01 1.41 2.57
CA LYS A 112 -17.73 2.72 1.96
C LYS A 112 -17.53 3.79 3.03
N SER A 113 -18.37 3.78 4.08
CA SER A 113 -18.26 4.68 5.24
C SER A 113 -16.92 4.55 5.95
N LEU A 114 -16.48 3.32 6.25
CA LEU A 114 -15.19 3.06 6.89
C LEU A 114 -14.03 3.58 6.04
N ILE A 115 -14.03 3.30 4.73
CA ILE A 115 -13.01 3.79 3.80
C ILE A 115 -12.96 5.32 3.82
N THR A 116 -14.12 5.98 3.74
CA THR A 116 -14.21 7.44 3.76
C THR A 116 -13.65 8.03 5.04
N GLN A 117 -13.95 7.42 6.20
CA GLN A 117 -13.44 7.86 7.49
C GLN A 117 -11.92 7.62 7.62
N MET A 118 -11.40 6.51 7.07
CA MET A 118 -9.96 6.23 7.02
C MET A 118 -9.22 7.14 6.06
N MET A 119 -9.82 7.53 4.94
CA MET A 119 -9.22 8.40 3.93
C MET A 119 -9.69 9.85 4.03
N THR A 120 -10.04 10.29 5.24
CA THR A 120 -10.30 11.71 5.53
C THR A 120 -9.00 12.51 5.41
N ILE A 121 -9.02 13.60 4.62
CA ILE A 121 -7.84 14.42 4.29
C ILE A 121 -7.19 15.01 5.55
N ASN A 122 -8.04 15.60 6.43
CA ASN A 122 -7.56 16.18 7.68
C ASN A 122 -7.22 15.06 8.68
N PRO A 123 -5.93 14.90 9.08
CA PRO A 123 -5.51 13.82 9.97
C PRO A 123 -6.16 13.89 11.36
N SER A 124 -6.52 15.08 11.85
CA SER A 124 -7.19 15.25 13.16
C SER A 124 -8.67 14.87 13.12
N LYS A 125 -9.28 14.78 11.94
CA LYS A 125 -10.67 14.34 11.75
C LYS A 125 -10.75 12.91 11.22
N ARG A 126 -9.61 12.33 10.86
CA ARG A 126 -9.51 10.95 10.39
C ARG A 126 -9.80 10.00 11.54
N ILE A 127 -10.58 8.95 11.27
CA ILE A 127 -10.88 7.91 12.26
C ILE A 127 -9.59 7.35 12.86
N THR A 128 -9.56 7.13 14.16
CA THR A 128 -8.44 6.46 14.85
C THR A 128 -8.52 4.93 14.65
N ALA A 129 -7.43 4.24 14.87
CA ALA A 129 -7.42 2.78 14.81
C ALA A 129 -8.39 2.15 15.83
N ALA A 130 -8.49 2.73 17.03
CA ALA A 130 -9.40 2.27 18.08
C ALA A 130 -10.87 2.45 17.69
N GLU A 131 -11.23 3.57 17.04
CA GLU A 131 -12.58 3.83 16.53
C GLU A 131 -12.88 2.93 15.33
N ALA A 132 -11.93 2.74 14.42
CA ALA A 132 -12.09 1.85 13.28
C ALA A 132 -12.38 0.41 13.70
N LEU A 133 -11.73 -0.09 14.75
CA LEU A 133 -12.01 -1.43 15.32
C LEU A 133 -13.44 -1.56 15.87
N ARG A 134 -14.10 -0.45 16.23
CA ARG A 134 -15.49 -0.42 16.69
C ARG A 134 -16.49 -0.07 15.58
N HIS A 135 -16.02 0.19 14.37
CA HIS A 135 -16.90 0.50 13.25
C HIS A 135 -17.82 -0.67 12.92
N PRO A 136 -19.12 -0.46 12.59
CA PRO A 136 -20.09 -1.52 12.31
C PRO A 136 -19.60 -2.56 11.30
N TRP A 137 -18.91 -2.11 10.25
CA TRP A 137 -18.35 -3.01 9.23
C TRP A 137 -17.32 -4.02 9.78
N ILE A 138 -16.62 -3.67 10.86
CA ILE A 138 -15.67 -4.56 11.53
C ILE A 138 -16.37 -5.40 12.60
N CYS A 139 -17.18 -4.77 13.46
CA CYS A 139 -17.80 -5.45 14.62
C CYS A 139 -18.94 -6.39 14.22
N GLN A 140 -19.69 -6.07 13.16
CA GLN A 140 -20.85 -6.87 12.72
C GLN A 140 -20.48 -7.82 11.58
N ARG A 141 -19.35 -8.48 11.71
CA ARG A 141 -18.77 -9.34 10.67
C ARG A 141 -19.75 -10.36 10.10
N GLU A 142 -20.61 -10.94 10.92
CA GLU A 142 -21.59 -11.93 10.48
C GLU A 142 -22.69 -11.35 9.58
N LYS A 143 -23.03 -10.07 9.79
CA LYS A 143 -24.03 -9.36 8.97
C LYS A 143 -23.44 -8.76 7.69
N VAL A 144 -22.16 -8.45 7.71
CA VAL A 144 -21.49 -7.66 6.66
C VAL A 144 -20.67 -8.53 5.72
N ALA A 145 -20.11 -9.62 6.21
CA ALA A 145 -19.42 -10.60 5.37
C ALA A 145 -20.48 -11.43 4.61
N ALA A 146 -20.96 -10.91 3.49
CA ALA A 146 -21.70 -11.74 2.56
C ALA A 146 -20.85 -12.97 2.22
N SER A 147 -21.48 -14.16 2.25
CA SER A 147 -20.87 -15.43 1.84
C SER A 147 -20.49 -15.46 0.34
N VAL A 148 -20.71 -14.36 -0.37
CA VAL A 148 -20.47 -14.21 -1.80
C VAL A 148 -18.97 -14.07 -2.04
N HIS A 149 -18.40 -15.10 -2.65
CA HIS A 149 -17.05 -15.08 -3.18
C HIS A 149 -17.01 -14.11 -4.36
N ARG A 150 -16.26 -13.01 -4.21
CA ARG A 150 -16.11 -12.00 -5.25
C ARG A 150 -15.02 -12.43 -6.23
N GLN A 151 -15.37 -13.29 -7.19
CA GLN A 151 -14.42 -13.77 -8.19
C GLN A 151 -13.83 -12.60 -9.01
N GLU A 152 -14.65 -11.62 -9.37
CA GLU A 152 -14.20 -10.43 -10.09
C GLU A 152 -13.12 -9.64 -9.33
N THR A 153 -13.30 -9.46 -8.01
CA THR A 153 -12.28 -8.82 -7.17
C THR A 153 -10.97 -9.60 -7.18
N VAL A 154 -11.04 -10.94 -7.08
CA VAL A 154 -9.85 -11.79 -7.16
C VAL A 154 -9.15 -11.65 -8.50
N ASP A 155 -9.89 -11.58 -9.60
CA ASP A 155 -9.33 -11.46 -10.94
C ASP A 155 -8.75 -10.05 -11.18
N CYS A 156 -9.39 -9.00 -10.65
CA CYS A 156 -8.84 -7.65 -10.65
C CYS A 156 -7.55 -7.56 -9.83
N LEU A 157 -7.50 -8.17 -8.65
CA LEU A 157 -6.28 -8.24 -7.82
C LEU A 157 -5.16 -8.99 -8.52
N LYS A 158 -5.45 -10.10 -9.21
CA LYS A 158 -4.46 -10.83 -10.01
C LYS A 158 -3.91 -9.95 -11.13
N LYS A 159 -4.78 -9.25 -11.87
CA LYS A 159 -4.38 -8.33 -12.95
C LYS A 159 -3.55 -7.17 -12.40
N PHE A 160 -3.96 -6.56 -11.27
CA PHE A 160 -3.22 -5.50 -10.59
C PHE A 160 -1.81 -5.96 -10.20
N ASN A 161 -1.69 -7.12 -9.55
CA ASN A 161 -0.42 -7.69 -9.15
C ASN A 161 0.47 -8.05 -10.34
N ALA A 162 -0.10 -8.60 -11.43
CA ALA A 162 0.63 -8.94 -12.65
C ALA A 162 1.21 -7.69 -13.32
N ARG A 163 0.40 -6.62 -13.49
CA ARG A 163 0.86 -5.34 -14.06
C ARG A 163 1.99 -4.72 -13.23
N ARG A 164 1.92 -4.83 -11.92
CA ARG A 164 2.93 -4.30 -11.01
C ARG A 164 4.23 -5.09 -11.08
N LYS A 165 4.17 -6.42 -11.10
CA LYS A 165 5.34 -7.29 -11.32
C LYS A 165 6.00 -7.01 -12.66
N LEU A 166 5.21 -6.81 -13.72
CA LEU A 166 5.72 -6.46 -15.05
C LEU A 166 6.45 -5.11 -15.05
N LYS A 167 5.87 -4.07 -14.44
CA LYS A 167 6.54 -2.76 -14.31
C LYS A 167 7.86 -2.87 -13.57
N GLY A 168 7.92 -3.63 -12.47
CA GLY A 168 9.16 -3.90 -11.74
C GLY A 168 10.21 -4.60 -12.60
N ALA A 169 9.83 -5.64 -13.33
CA ALA A 169 10.72 -6.37 -14.22
C ALA A 169 11.27 -5.49 -15.36
N ILE A 170 10.42 -4.67 -15.99
CA ILE A 170 10.83 -3.72 -17.03
C ILE A 170 11.82 -2.71 -16.48
N LEU A 171 11.57 -2.15 -15.30
CA LEU A 171 12.47 -1.18 -14.65
C LEU A 171 13.82 -1.82 -14.34
N THR A 172 13.83 -3.03 -13.81
CA THR A 172 15.06 -3.79 -13.54
C THR A 172 15.85 -4.06 -14.84
N ALA A 173 15.18 -4.47 -15.91
CA ALA A 173 15.80 -4.68 -17.22
C ALA A 173 16.40 -3.39 -17.78
N MET A 174 15.69 -2.26 -17.69
CA MET A 174 16.19 -0.95 -18.13
C MET A 174 17.41 -0.48 -17.34
N ILE A 175 17.46 -0.72 -16.04
CA ILE A 175 18.61 -0.40 -15.20
C ILE A 175 19.80 -1.29 -15.57
N SER A 176 19.58 -2.58 -15.78
CA SER A 176 20.62 -3.55 -16.19
C SER A 176 21.23 -3.19 -17.55
N THR A 177 20.40 -2.83 -18.53
CA THR A 177 20.89 -2.42 -19.88
C THR A 177 21.64 -1.09 -19.85
N ARG A 178 21.24 -0.16 -18.98
CA ARG A 178 21.93 1.13 -18.79
C ARG A 178 23.33 0.95 -18.20
N ASN A 179 23.50 0.01 -17.27
CA ASN A 179 24.80 -0.31 -16.67
C ASN A 179 25.71 -1.04 -17.66
N PHE A 180 25.17 -1.77 -18.63
CA PHE A 180 25.97 -2.46 -19.64
C PHE A 180 26.49 -1.54 -20.76
N SER A 181 25.79 -0.44 -21.05
CA SER A 181 26.21 0.55 -22.04
C SER A 181 27.23 1.57 -21.49
N SER A 182 27.37 1.69 -20.16
CA SER A 182 28.37 2.58 -19.52
C SER A 182 29.74 1.94 -19.29
N GLY A 183 29.94 0.68 -19.70
CA GLY A 183 31.19 -0.06 -19.53
C GLY A 183 32.32 0.26 -20.52
N LYS A 184 32.18 1.26 -21.36
CA LYS A 184 33.26 1.79 -22.22
C LYS A 184 33.28 3.31 -22.16
N THR A 185 33.99 3.86 -21.24
CA THR A 185 34.85 5.05 -21.33
C THR A 185 34.98 5.75 -19.95
N LEU A 186 36.23 5.91 -19.54
CA LEU A 186 36.83 6.93 -18.68
C LEU A 186 36.85 6.70 -17.16
N LEU A 187 38.10 6.47 -16.77
CA LEU A 187 38.69 6.90 -15.50
C LEU A 187 38.26 8.31 -15.09
N GLY A 188 37.86 8.43 -13.84
CA GLY A 188 38.10 9.67 -13.05
C GLY A 188 37.04 10.74 -13.12
N LYS A 189 36.06 10.67 -12.19
CA LYS A 189 35.70 11.82 -11.36
C LYS A 189 34.80 11.36 -10.21
N LYS A 190 35.34 11.58 -9.03
CA LYS A 190 34.65 11.47 -7.74
C LYS A 190 33.50 12.48 -7.70
N ILE A 191 32.26 12.02 -7.54
CA ILE A 191 31.13 12.88 -7.21
C ILE A 191 30.54 12.34 -5.93
N GLU A 192 30.71 13.10 -4.87
CA GLU A 192 29.99 12.91 -3.61
C GLU A 192 28.53 13.30 -3.76
N GLY A 193 27.68 12.48 -3.16
CA GLY A 193 26.41 12.91 -2.62
C GLY A 193 25.22 12.92 -3.55
N ILE A 194 24.51 11.79 -3.65
CA ILE A 194 23.04 11.72 -3.54
C ILE A 194 22.75 10.25 -3.19
N LYS A 195 22.33 10.01 -1.95
CA LYS A 195 21.76 8.72 -1.55
C LYS A 195 20.32 8.67 -2.01
N GLU A 196 20.08 8.22 -3.22
CA GLU A 196 18.81 7.65 -3.60
C GLU A 196 18.73 6.22 -3.05
N SER A 197 17.76 5.98 -2.18
CA SER A 197 17.49 4.66 -1.63
C SER A 197 16.95 3.76 -2.74
N THR A 198 17.84 2.95 -3.29
CA THR A 198 17.49 1.86 -4.20
C THR A 198 16.61 0.85 -3.46
N GLU A 199 15.41 0.63 -3.94
CA GLU A 199 14.56 -0.47 -3.50
C GLU A 199 15.26 -1.80 -3.79
N SER A 200 15.80 -2.41 -2.74
CA SER A 200 16.26 -3.81 -2.82
C SER A 200 15.02 -4.70 -2.88
N THR A 201 14.66 -5.12 -4.08
CA THR A 201 13.70 -6.19 -4.29
C THR A 201 14.40 -7.50 -3.93
N VAL A 202 14.17 -7.99 -2.72
CA VAL A 202 14.55 -9.36 -2.36
C VAL A 202 13.59 -10.29 -3.11
N THR A 203 14.08 -10.93 -4.15
CA THR A 203 13.47 -12.09 -4.77
C THR A 203 13.58 -13.23 -3.77
N ILE A 204 12.47 -13.67 -3.21
CA ILE A 204 12.38 -14.96 -2.55
C ILE A 204 12.25 -15.99 -3.69
N GLU A 205 13.32 -16.69 -3.96
CA GLU A 205 13.29 -17.90 -4.76
C GLU A 205 12.46 -18.93 -4.02
N ASP A 206 11.58 -19.62 -4.77
CA ASP A 206 10.82 -20.76 -4.28
C ASP A 206 11.79 -21.92 -4.00
N GLU A 207 12.27 -22.04 -2.77
CA GLU A 207 12.84 -23.30 -2.31
C GLU A 207 11.70 -24.27 -2.05
N GLU A 208 11.62 -25.27 -2.88
CA GLU A 208 10.85 -26.49 -2.68
C GLU A 208 11.25 -27.12 -1.34
N THR A 209 10.35 -27.04 -0.38
CA THR A 209 10.45 -27.79 0.86
C THR A 209 10.23 -29.27 0.58
N LYS A 210 11.32 -30.01 0.46
CA LYS A 210 11.34 -31.44 0.68
C LYS A 210 10.94 -31.75 2.13
N SER A 211 9.89 -32.55 2.21
CA SER A 211 9.55 -33.52 3.24
C SER A 211 10.18 -33.36 4.62
N LEU A 212 9.31 -33.24 5.62
CA LEU A 212 9.49 -33.90 6.93
C LEU A 212 8.24 -34.70 7.25
N GLN A 213 8.38 -36.01 7.00
CA GLN A 213 7.70 -37.06 7.75
C GLN A 213 8.32 -37.09 9.16
N ILE A 214 7.55 -36.91 10.14
CA ILE A 214 7.37 -37.76 11.35
C ILE A 214 6.10 -37.27 12.01
#